data_67eff0094268b62678a9db836d72b093
#
_entry.id   67eff0094268b62678a9db836d72b093
#
_cell.length_a   1.000
_cell.length_b   1.000
_cell.length_c   1.000
_cell.angle_alpha   90.00
_cell.angle_beta   90.00
_cell.angle_gamma   90.00
#
_symmetry.space_group_name_H-M   'P 1'
#
loop_
_entity.id
_entity.type
_entity.pdbx_description
1 polymer ?
#
loop_
_entity_poly.entity_id
_entity_poly.type
_entity_poly.pdbx_seq_one_letter_code
_entity_poly.pdbx_strand_id
1 'polypeptide(L)'
;MRFRGIIILSICLVISLLAIFINPIKLGSWERGNNDNFLGMVLGLDLRGGTHLVYSITSNTGEEPTVDDAEGVRQIIDKRVNEFGVSEANVQLLGTPPNKILVQIPSQSGAQIAFSYSSDDPDLEQIKTQISEAGLEEFQIQNIEDQYIIEYDNLVDQNTIQSIRNNLANTFQVKVMINFSPIRLEGKKEGEDLVFPNIEDIKPLLDQSNIDYDELNNKEFGAWEIVLTNFGYGDDNLAEQIMMSLSESKYNLVNLQPSGELDTFVASGGIQSAKRLIGSTAQLEFRVRECGRDKPENLDQNVWDLVKCYDPQYYNEVATGIESKNLTDASPGTVPELAQPVVNIVFDDDGSDIFYEVTDRISRTGDLLAIYLDNEELVSPGADKAISGGRAYIYGKDIDAERAREIAIQLRSGALPAKLDLIQERNVDAVLGSESLSKSLTAGVIGFVLVLIFMIAYYKIPGIIASLTLVIYLLFVVSIFKILPVTLTLSGAAALILSIGFAVDANILISERIKEELLAGRNLLNSITVGFDRAWPSIRDGNFSTIITAVVLYWFGSNFSTSVMQGFALTLGLGVLLSMITSFQVNRILVRLITSSNLVEQSNLFIPISKRNKSGDN
;
A
#
# COMPACT_ATOMS: atom_id res chain seq x y z
N MET A 1 53.01 10.33 6.33
CA MET A 1 51.59 10.68 6.51
C MET A 1 50.86 11.05 5.20
N ARG A 2 51.53 11.66 4.19
CA ARG A 2 50.88 12.12 2.93
C ARG A 2 50.25 10.99 2.12
N PHE A 3 50.94 9.88 1.88
CA PHE A 3 50.45 8.75 1.09
C PHE A 3 49.21 8.08 1.71
N ARG A 4 49.13 7.93 3.02
CA ARG A 4 48.01 7.28 3.71
C ARG A 4 46.69 8.04 3.53
N GLY A 5 46.72 9.38 3.60
CA GLY A 5 45.51 10.20 3.42
C GLY A 5 44.94 10.11 1.99
N ILE A 6 45.82 10.13 0.98
CA ILE A 6 45.45 10.01 -0.44
C ILE A 6 44.85 8.63 -0.71
N ILE A 7 45.49 7.57 -0.19
CA ILE A 7 44.98 6.19 -0.35
C ILE A 7 43.59 6.05 0.27
N ILE A 8 43.40 6.54 1.50
CA ILE A 8 42.10 6.49 2.18
C ILE A 8 41.02 7.25 1.36
N LEU A 9 41.32 8.46 0.91
CA LEU A 9 40.41 9.25 0.09
C LEU A 9 40.05 8.55 -1.22
N SER A 10 41.04 7.95 -1.91
CA SER A 10 40.83 7.22 -3.14
C SER A 10 39.93 5.98 -2.91
N ILE A 11 40.16 5.23 -1.83
CA ILE A 11 39.35 4.07 -1.46
C ILE A 11 37.92 4.52 -1.14
N CYS A 12 37.73 5.57 -0.32
CA CYS A 12 36.40 6.10 -0.02
C CYS A 12 35.66 6.56 -1.30
N LEU A 13 36.36 7.19 -2.22
CA LEU A 13 35.80 7.69 -3.47
C LEU A 13 35.39 6.52 -4.39
N VAL A 14 36.20 5.47 -4.49
CA VAL A 14 35.87 4.26 -5.24
C VAL A 14 34.66 3.56 -4.62
N ILE A 15 34.63 3.40 -3.30
CA ILE A 15 33.48 2.79 -2.60
C ILE A 15 32.21 3.62 -2.85
N SER A 16 32.29 4.95 -2.79
CA SER A 16 31.13 5.82 -3.03
C SER A 16 30.63 5.73 -4.47
N LEU A 17 31.54 5.70 -5.44
CA LEU A 17 31.16 5.52 -6.85
C LEU A 17 30.53 4.14 -7.08
N LEU A 18 31.12 3.09 -6.52
CA LEU A 18 30.52 1.74 -6.59
C LEU A 18 29.15 1.71 -5.95
N ALA A 19 28.97 2.33 -4.78
CA ALA A 19 27.68 2.40 -4.12
C ALA A 19 26.61 3.14 -4.94
N ILE A 20 26.99 4.17 -5.70
CA ILE A 20 26.06 4.91 -6.56
C ILE A 20 25.67 4.11 -7.81
N PHE A 21 26.65 3.49 -8.48
CA PHE A 21 26.42 2.83 -9.78
C PHE A 21 25.92 1.39 -9.69
N ILE A 22 26.21 0.66 -8.59
CA ILE A 22 25.69 -0.71 -8.40
C ILE A 22 24.28 -0.62 -7.82
N ASN A 23 23.28 -1.09 -8.58
CA ASN A 23 21.89 -1.12 -8.14
C ASN A 23 21.23 -2.43 -8.57
N PRO A 24 20.67 -3.24 -7.65
CA PRO A 24 20.79 -3.14 -6.20
C PRO A 24 22.16 -3.57 -5.66
N ILE A 25 22.54 -3.08 -4.47
CA ILE A 25 23.75 -3.51 -3.76
C ILE A 25 23.41 -4.79 -2.98
N LYS A 26 24.00 -5.94 -3.36
CA LYS A 26 23.80 -7.22 -2.70
C LYS A 26 25.07 -7.69 -2.00
N LEU A 27 25.02 -7.91 -0.68
CA LEU A 27 26.10 -8.45 0.14
C LEU A 27 25.54 -9.58 1.03
N GLY A 28 25.57 -10.82 0.51
CA GLY A 28 24.97 -11.95 1.20
C GLY A 28 23.47 -11.80 1.34
N SER A 29 22.96 -11.85 2.57
CA SER A 29 21.54 -11.61 2.88
C SER A 29 21.16 -10.12 2.95
N TRP A 30 22.13 -9.20 2.83
CA TRP A 30 21.90 -7.76 2.85
C TRP A 30 21.75 -7.22 1.44
N GLU A 31 20.56 -6.69 1.13
CA GLU A 31 20.22 -6.07 -0.16
C GLU A 31 19.76 -4.64 0.06
N ARG A 32 20.27 -3.70 -0.76
CA ARG A 32 19.90 -2.27 -0.70
C ARG A 32 19.82 -1.66 -2.09
N GLY A 33 18.81 -0.80 -2.27
CA GLY A 33 18.51 -0.14 -3.53
C GLY A 33 17.53 -0.94 -4.39
N ASN A 34 16.69 -0.25 -5.14
CA ASN A 34 15.73 -0.83 -6.08
C ASN A 34 15.98 -0.23 -7.48
N ASN A 35 15.78 -1.02 -8.54
CA ASN A 35 15.98 -0.59 -9.93
C ASN A 35 15.00 0.51 -10.36
N ASP A 36 13.82 0.59 -9.72
CA ASP A 36 12.74 1.49 -10.12
C ASP A 36 12.82 2.88 -9.48
N ASN A 37 13.79 3.12 -8.59
CA ASN A 37 13.88 4.34 -7.82
C ASN A 37 15.05 5.23 -8.24
N PHE A 38 14.90 6.55 -8.08
CA PHE A 38 15.94 7.55 -8.33
C PHE A 38 17.25 7.19 -7.62
N LEU A 39 18.25 6.82 -8.38
CA LEU A 39 19.56 6.35 -7.90
C LEU A 39 19.52 5.21 -6.88
N GLY A 40 18.41 4.43 -6.83
CA GLY A 40 18.21 3.36 -5.85
C GLY A 40 17.98 3.85 -4.41
N MET A 41 17.61 5.10 -4.22
CA MET A 41 17.25 5.66 -2.90
C MET A 41 15.77 5.39 -2.60
N VAL A 42 15.46 5.17 -1.33
CA VAL A 42 14.07 5.04 -0.88
C VAL A 42 13.43 6.43 -0.84
N LEU A 43 12.37 6.64 -1.64
CA LEU A 43 11.62 7.89 -1.65
C LEU A 43 10.55 7.86 -0.54
N GLY A 44 10.34 9.00 0.11
CA GLY A 44 9.27 9.17 1.09
C GLY A 44 7.89 9.26 0.42
N LEU A 45 6.85 9.06 1.22
CA LEU A 45 5.45 9.08 0.78
C LEU A 45 5.05 10.41 0.12
N ASP A 46 5.62 11.52 0.59
CA ASP A 46 5.42 12.86 0.04
C ASP A 46 5.94 13.03 -1.40
N LEU A 47 6.79 12.11 -1.87
CA LEU A 47 7.33 12.09 -3.23
C LEU A 47 6.72 11.01 -4.12
N ARG A 48 6.26 9.90 -3.53
CA ARG A 48 5.63 8.78 -4.26
C ARG A 48 4.11 8.88 -4.26
N GLY A 49 3.55 9.68 -3.37
CA GLY A 49 2.13 9.62 -3.04
C GLY A 49 1.79 8.42 -2.17
N GLY A 50 0.58 8.41 -1.66
CA GLY A 50 0.06 7.33 -0.84
C GLY A 50 -0.62 7.82 0.42
N THR A 51 -0.89 6.90 1.34
CA THR A 51 -1.62 7.18 2.57
C THR A 51 -0.76 7.03 3.81
N HIS A 52 -0.93 7.97 4.71
CA HIS A 52 -0.28 8.09 6.00
C HIS A 52 -1.32 7.86 7.08
N LEU A 53 -1.24 6.73 7.77
CA LEU A 53 -2.17 6.33 8.81
C LEU A 53 -1.43 6.33 10.16
N VAL A 54 -2.01 6.98 11.15
CA VAL A 54 -1.51 6.93 12.53
C VAL A 54 -2.58 6.34 13.41
N TYR A 55 -2.25 5.25 14.07
CA TYR A 55 -3.11 4.59 15.04
C TYR A 55 -2.60 4.82 16.46
N SER A 56 -3.51 4.98 17.40
CA SER A 56 -3.24 4.86 18.83
C SER A 56 -3.28 3.39 19.22
N ILE A 57 -2.33 2.96 20.04
CA ILE A 57 -2.30 1.61 20.60
C ILE A 57 -2.95 1.68 21.98
N THR A 58 -4.01 0.92 22.17
CA THR A 58 -4.75 0.86 23.46
C THR A 58 -4.72 -0.59 23.95
N SER A 59 -4.24 -0.80 25.17
CA SER A 59 -4.23 -2.13 25.79
C SER A 59 -5.65 -2.66 25.96
N ASN A 60 -5.85 -3.97 25.81
CA ASN A 60 -7.12 -4.63 26.07
C ASN A 60 -7.57 -4.53 27.54
N THR A 61 -6.64 -4.24 28.45
CA THR A 61 -6.89 -4.05 29.90
C THR A 61 -7.22 -2.60 30.28
N GLY A 62 -7.10 -1.64 29.34
CA GLY A 62 -7.28 -0.20 29.58
C GLY A 62 -6.08 0.49 30.23
N GLU A 63 -4.98 -0.22 30.44
CA GLU A 63 -3.70 0.33 30.90
C GLU A 63 -2.89 0.87 29.70
N GLU A 64 -1.82 1.62 29.94
CA GLU A 64 -0.89 2.01 28.87
C GLU A 64 -0.22 0.77 28.28
N PRO A 65 -0.09 0.67 26.92
CA PRO A 65 0.52 -0.48 26.28
C PRO A 65 1.99 -0.61 26.71
N THR A 66 2.44 -1.84 26.92
CA THR A 66 3.85 -2.11 27.18
C THR A 66 4.67 -1.95 25.90
N VAL A 67 5.99 -1.81 26.04
CA VAL A 67 6.90 -1.75 24.86
C VAL A 67 6.82 -3.05 24.05
N ASP A 68 6.64 -4.19 24.72
CA ASP A 68 6.53 -5.50 24.08
C ASP A 68 5.21 -5.63 23.31
N ASP A 69 4.09 -5.13 23.86
CA ASP A 69 2.81 -5.08 23.15
C ASP A 69 2.91 -4.23 21.87
N ALA A 70 3.51 -3.04 21.99
CA ALA A 70 3.68 -2.15 20.84
C ALA A 70 4.56 -2.77 19.75
N GLU A 71 5.64 -3.45 20.13
CA GLU A 71 6.51 -4.16 19.17
C GLU A 71 5.80 -5.37 18.55
N GLY A 72 5.01 -6.10 19.32
CA GLY A 72 4.16 -7.18 18.82
C GLY A 72 3.15 -6.67 17.78
N VAL A 73 2.47 -5.55 18.08
CA VAL A 73 1.56 -4.87 17.13
C VAL A 73 2.31 -4.50 15.85
N ARG A 74 3.49 -3.88 15.96
CA ARG A 74 4.30 -3.49 14.80
C ARG A 74 4.63 -4.67 13.90
N GLN A 75 5.07 -5.79 14.48
CA GLN A 75 5.45 -6.99 13.72
C GLN A 75 4.26 -7.61 12.98
N ILE A 76 3.09 -7.66 13.64
CA ILE A 76 1.88 -8.20 13.04
C ILE A 76 1.39 -7.31 11.89
N ILE A 77 1.39 -5.98 12.07
CA ILE A 77 1.00 -5.06 11.00
C ILE A 77 1.96 -5.15 9.82
N ASP A 78 3.28 -5.16 10.09
CA ASP A 78 4.29 -5.30 9.05
C ASP A 78 4.08 -6.58 8.23
N LYS A 79 3.78 -7.70 8.90
CA LYS A 79 3.45 -8.96 8.25
C LYS A 79 2.17 -8.87 7.41
N ARG A 80 1.08 -8.30 7.96
CA ARG A 80 -0.20 -8.15 7.26
C ARG A 80 -0.07 -7.31 5.99
N VAL A 81 0.61 -6.17 6.10
CA VAL A 81 0.81 -5.25 4.98
C VAL A 81 1.68 -5.89 3.89
N ASN A 82 2.73 -6.61 4.26
CA ASN A 82 3.60 -7.33 3.32
C ASN A 82 2.85 -8.48 2.61
N GLU A 83 2.05 -9.27 3.33
CA GLU A 83 1.26 -10.37 2.76
C GLU A 83 0.11 -9.88 1.87
N PHE A 84 -0.42 -8.70 2.16
CA PHE A 84 -1.41 -8.05 1.31
C PHE A 84 -0.83 -7.63 -0.05
N GLY A 85 0.50 -7.55 -0.15
CA GLY A 85 1.20 -7.20 -1.38
C GLY A 85 1.53 -5.72 -1.51
N VAL A 86 1.42 -4.97 -0.41
CA VAL A 86 1.91 -3.58 -0.35
C VAL A 86 3.43 -3.61 -0.23
N SER A 87 4.11 -3.63 -1.36
CA SER A 87 5.56 -3.53 -1.36
C SER A 87 5.99 -2.15 -0.84
N GLU A 88 7.00 -2.14 0.05
CA GLU A 88 7.63 -0.92 0.59
C GLU A 88 6.76 -0.10 1.59
N ALA A 89 5.73 -0.69 2.19
CA ALA A 89 5.06 -0.06 3.31
C ALA A 89 6.05 0.14 4.48
N ASN A 90 5.91 1.25 5.18
CA ASN A 90 6.77 1.58 6.31
C ASN A 90 5.95 1.61 7.60
N VAL A 91 6.29 0.74 8.54
CA VAL A 91 5.62 0.61 9.82
C VAL A 91 6.55 1.02 10.96
N GLN A 92 6.21 2.08 11.67
CA GLN A 92 7.04 2.67 12.72
C GLN A 92 6.26 2.91 14.01
N LEU A 93 6.90 2.61 15.15
CA LEU A 93 6.39 3.00 16.47
C LEU A 93 6.73 4.47 16.74
N LEU A 94 5.80 5.16 17.41
CA LEU A 94 5.91 6.57 17.78
C LEU A 94 5.65 6.75 19.26
N GLY A 95 6.35 7.73 19.84
CA GLY A 95 6.22 8.06 21.27
C GLY A 95 7.30 7.44 22.15
N THR A 96 7.42 7.92 23.39
CA THR A 96 8.35 7.39 24.40
C THR A 96 7.66 7.44 25.77
N PRO A 97 7.11 6.30 26.27
CA PRO A 97 7.05 4.97 25.66
C PRO A 97 6.20 4.94 24.38
N PRO A 98 6.40 3.94 23.48
CA PRO A 98 5.66 3.87 22.23
C PRO A 98 4.18 3.54 22.49
N ASN A 99 3.29 4.46 22.13
CA ASN A 99 1.85 4.33 22.28
C ASN A 99 1.08 4.62 20.98
N LYS A 100 1.81 4.82 19.89
CA LYS A 100 1.25 5.04 18.55
C LYS A 100 2.03 4.26 17.51
N ILE A 101 1.37 3.93 16.43
CA ILE A 101 1.98 3.31 15.27
C ILE A 101 1.65 4.10 14.02
N LEU A 102 2.66 4.35 13.23
CA LEU A 102 2.58 4.98 11.93
C LEU A 102 2.67 3.91 10.87
N VAL A 103 1.71 3.88 9.97
CA VAL A 103 1.73 3.03 8.78
C VAL A 103 1.68 3.92 7.54
N GLN A 104 2.72 3.85 6.75
CA GLN A 104 2.82 4.57 5.49
C GLN A 104 2.65 3.59 4.35
N ILE A 105 1.58 3.75 3.59
CA ILE A 105 1.23 2.92 2.45
C ILE A 105 1.53 3.76 1.21
N PRO A 106 2.57 3.44 0.41
CA PRO A 106 2.82 4.16 -0.82
C PRO A 106 1.66 3.99 -1.78
N SER A 107 1.45 4.96 -2.66
CA SER A 107 0.50 4.85 -3.77
C SER A 107 0.84 3.58 -4.54
N GLN A 108 -0.10 2.64 -4.58
CA GLN A 108 0.13 1.37 -5.22
C GLN A 108 -0.02 1.54 -6.73
N SER A 109 1.05 1.37 -7.46
CA SER A 109 0.97 0.82 -8.79
C SER A 109 0.51 -0.64 -8.63
N GLY A 110 -0.73 -0.93 -8.99
CA GLY A 110 -1.26 -2.28 -8.94
C GLY A 110 -2.54 -2.49 -8.14
N ALA A 111 -3.26 -1.43 -7.77
CA ALA A 111 -4.65 -1.60 -7.40
C ALA A 111 -5.42 -2.04 -8.65
N GLN A 112 -6.19 -3.11 -8.54
CA GLN A 112 -6.86 -3.74 -9.66
C GLN A 112 -8.34 -3.91 -9.36
N ILE A 113 -9.17 -3.68 -10.38
CA ILE A 113 -10.56 -4.13 -10.39
C ILE A 113 -10.67 -5.18 -11.48
N ALA A 114 -11.00 -6.39 -11.10
CA ALA A 114 -11.29 -7.49 -12.01
C ALA A 114 -12.79 -7.70 -12.10
N PHE A 115 -13.34 -7.79 -13.30
CA PHE A 115 -14.76 -8.05 -13.52
C PHE A 115 -15.00 -8.83 -14.80
N SER A 116 -16.10 -9.52 -14.87
CA SER A 116 -16.55 -10.26 -16.06
C SER A 116 -18.05 -10.08 -16.28
N TYR A 117 -18.47 -10.33 -17.51
CA TYR A 117 -19.90 -10.37 -17.87
C TYR A 117 -20.29 -11.77 -18.28
N SER A 118 -21.55 -12.13 -18.00
CA SER A 118 -22.13 -13.39 -18.49
C SER A 118 -22.45 -13.26 -19.99
N SER A 119 -21.71 -13.93 -20.84
CA SER A 119 -21.95 -14.29 -22.25
C SER A 119 -21.94 -13.22 -23.37
N ASP A 120 -21.95 -11.93 -23.13
CA ASP A 120 -21.78 -10.91 -24.18
C ASP A 120 -20.58 -10.01 -23.88
N ASP A 121 -19.65 -9.88 -24.83
CA ASP A 121 -18.45 -9.06 -24.68
C ASP A 121 -18.80 -7.59 -24.99
N PRO A 122 -18.81 -6.70 -24.00
CA PRO A 122 -19.12 -5.29 -24.21
C PRO A 122 -17.99 -4.58 -24.96
N ASP A 123 -18.31 -3.50 -25.65
CA ASP A 123 -17.32 -2.67 -26.32
C ASP A 123 -16.38 -2.01 -25.31
N LEU A 124 -15.08 -2.21 -25.46
CA LEU A 124 -14.03 -1.69 -24.57
C LEU A 124 -14.12 -0.18 -24.38
N GLU A 125 -14.55 0.57 -25.39
CA GLU A 125 -14.71 2.03 -25.32
C GLU A 125 -15.93 2.43 -24.45
N GLN A 126 -16.98 1.63 -24.44
CA GLN A 126 -18.12 1.84 -23.53
C GLN A 126 -17.70 1.60 -22.08
N ILE A 127 -16.97 0.51 -21.82
CA ILE A 127 -16.43 0.22 -20.48
C ILE A 127 -15.55 1.37 -19.98
N LYS A 128 -14.62 1.85 -20.80
CA LYS A 128 -13.76 3.00 -20.44
C LYS A 128 -14.55 4.25 -20.10
N THR A 129 -15.60 4.53 -20.87
CA THR A 129 -16.46 5.69 -20.63
C THR A 129 -17.15 5.59 -19.27
N GLN A 130 -17.71 4.44 -18.94
CA GLN A 130 -18.39 4.20 -17.68
C GLN A 130 -17.48 4.29 -16.46
N ILE A 131 -16.25 3.82 -16.61
CA ILE A 131 -15.23 3.92 -15.55
C ILE A 131 -14.82 5.38 -15.34
N SER A 132 -14.62 6.14 -16.42
CA SER A 132 -14.28 7.56 -16.34
C SER A 132 -15.41 8.40 -15.75
N GLU A 133 -16.66 8.12 -16.09
CA GLU A 133 -17.85 8.76 -15.51
C GLU A 133 -18.03 8.46 -14.01
N ALA A 134 -17.51 7.32 -13.55
CA ALA A 134 -17.48 6.98 -12.13
C ALA A 134 -16.38 7.71 -11.34
N GLY A 135 -15.51 8.50 -12.02
CA GLY A 135 -14.48 9.33 -11.39
C GLY A 135 -13.07 8.74 -11.41
N LEU A 136 -12.80 7.70 -12.21
CA LEU A 136 -11.46 7.15 -12.40
C LEU A 136 -10.90 7.67 -13.73
N GLU A 137 -9.95 8.63 -13.68
CA GLU A 137 -9.42 9.30 -14.88
C GLU A 137 -8.18 8.61 -15.48
N GLU A 138 -7.31 8.03 -14.64
CA GLU A 138 -6.07 7.36 -15.06
C GLU A 138 -6.11 5.88 -14.73
N PHE A 139 -6.28 5.05 -15.75
CA PHE A 139 -6.31 3.58 -15.61
C PHE A 139 -5.89 2.88 -16.90
N GLN A 140 -5.43 1.64 -16.75
CA GLN A 140 -5.21 0.73 -17.87
C GLN A 140 -6.22 -0.41 -17.78
N ILE A 141 -6.80 -0.81 -18.90
CA ILE A 141 -7.73 -1.93 -18.97
C ILE A 141 -7.17 -3.00 -19.90
N GLN A 142 -7.19 -4.24 -19.41
CA GLN A 142 -6.78 -5.42 -20.16
C GLN A 142 -7.92 -6.44 -20.13
N ASN A 143 -8.13 -7.16 -21.22
CA ASN A 143 -9.03 -8.31 -21.27
C ASN A 143 -8.17 -9.58 -21.33
N ILE A 144 -8.32 -10.46 -20.36
CA ILE A 144 -7.58 -11.72 -20.23
C ILE A 144 -8.59 -12.83 -19.98
N GLU A 145 -8.77 -13.74 -20.96
CA GLU A 145 -9.64 -14.92 -20.83
C GLU A 145 -11.07 -14.58 -20.36
N ASP A 146 -11.75 -13.64 -21.04
CA ASP A 146 -13.11 -13.15 -20.73
C ASP A 146 -13.23 -12.38 -19.38
N GLN A 147 -12.12 -12.04 -18.75
CA GLN A 147 -12.08 -11.18 -17.57
C GLN A 147 -11.43 -9.85 -17.90
N TYR A 148 -12.09 -8.76 -17.55
CA TYR A 148 -11.54 -7.40 -17.63
C TYR A 148 -10.78 -7.06 -16.36
N ILE A 149 -9.55 -6.59 -16.50
CA ILE A 149 -8.71 -6.14 -15.39
C ILE A 149 -8.40 -4.66 -15.61
N ILE A 150 -8.83 -3.82 -14.67
CA ILE A 150 -8.48 -2.41 -14.61
C ILE A 150 -7.31 -2.26 -13.65
N GLU A 151 -6.20 -1.72 -14.14
CA GLU A 151 -5.07 -1.31 -13.29
C GLU A 151 -5.09 0.20 -13.13
N TYR A 152 -4.94 0.70 -11.91
CA TYR A 152 -4.92 2.12 -11.60
C TYR A 152 -3.88 2.45 -10.54
N ASP A 153 -3.29 3.65 -10.66
CA ASP A 153 -2.16 4.07 -9.80
C ASP A 153 -2.59 4.84 -8.54
N ASN A 154 -3.84 5.28 -8.48
CA ASN A 154 -4.34 6.11 -7.39
C ASN A 154 -5.11 5.29 -6.36
N LEU A 155 -5.03 5.74 -5.10
CA LEU A 155 -5.84 5.21 -4.02
C LEU A 155 -7.28 5.70 -4.21
N VAL A 156 -8.13 4.83 -4.74
CA VAL A 156 -9.54 5.10 -5.01
C VAL A 156 -10.35 4.81 -3.75
N ASP A 157 -11.25 5.70 -3.39
CA ASP A 157 -12.13 5.51 -2.24
C ASP A 157 -13.24 4.48 -2.55
N GLN A 158 -13.86 3.96 -1.49
CA GLN A 158 -14.89 2.94 -1.63
C GLN A 158 -16.14 3.45 -2.37
N ASN A 159 -16.43 4.75 -2.29
CA ASN A 159 -17.57 5.33 -2.99
C ASN A 159 -17.33 5.33 -4.50
N THR A 160 -16.12 5.65 -4.94
CA THR A 160 -15.72 5.59 -6.35
C THR A 160 -15.75 4.16 -6.87
N ILE A 161 -15.22 3.19 -6.10
CA ILE A 161 -15.28 1.75 -6.46
C ILE A 161 -16.74 1.30 -6.59
N GLN A 162 -17.60 1.69 -5.67
CA GLN A 162 -19.04 1.36 -5.74
C GLN A 162 -19.70 2.05 -6.93
N SER A 163 -19.32 3.28 -7.27
CA SER A 163 -19.82 3.97 -8.46
C SER A 163 -19.38 3.28 -9.74
N ILE A 164 -18.12 2.82 -9.82
CA ILE A 164 -17.62 2.02 -10.94
C ILE A 164 -18.46 0.74 -11.09
N ARG A 165 -18.65 0.00 -9.99
CA ARG A 165 -19.48 -1.20 -9.98
C ARG A 165 -20.90 -0.94 -10.48
N ASN A 166 -21.55 0.10 -9.95
CA ASN A 166 -22.91 0.47 -10.35
C ASN A 166 -22.99 0.89 -11.82
N ASN A 167 -22.02 1.68 -12.29
CA ASN A 167 -21.97 2.11 -13.69
C ASN A 167 -21.77 0.90 -14.62
N LEU A 168 -20.84 0.01 -14.29
CA LEU A 168 -20.59 -1.21 -15.06
C LEU A 168 -21.82 -2.14 -15.07
N ALA A 169 -22.50 -2.30 -13.93
CA ALA A 169 -23.71 -3.09 -13.84
C ALA A 169 -24.89 -2.51 -14.65
N ASN A 170 -24.99 -1.17 -14.71
CA ASN A 170 -26.09 -0.48 -15.41
C ASN A 170 -25.79 -0.18 -16.88
N THR A 171 -24.60 -0.48 -17.37
CA THR A 171 -24.16 -0.14 -18.75
C THR A 171 -24.84 -0.98 -19.80
N PHE A 172 -25.20 -2.22 -19.47
CA PHE A 172 -25.75 -3.20 -20.41
C PHE A 172 -27.14 -3.61 -19.98
N GLN A 173 -28.01 -3.74 -20.97
CA GLN A 173 -29.31 -4.35 -20.76
C GLN A 173 -29.13 -5.84 -20.50
N VAL A 174 -29.57 -6.32 -19.35
CA VAL A 174 -29.51 -7.74 -19.03
C VAL A 174 -30.49 -8.48 -19.95
N LYS A 175 -29.99 -9.46 -20.67
CA LYS A 175 -30.78 -10.33 -21.55
C LYS A 175 -30.91 -11.68 -20.89
N VAL A 176 -32.11 -12.20 -20.86
CA VAL A 176 -32.40 -13.53 -20.33
C VAL A 176 -32.83 -14.44 -21.46
N MET A 177 -32.04 -15.48 -21.72
CA MET A 177 -32.43 -16.53 -22.68
C MET A 177 -33.25 -17.62 -21.99
N ILE A 178 -34.43 -17.85 -22.50
CA ILE A 178 -35.37 -18.83 -21.96
C ILE A 178 -35.64 -19.87 -23.01
N ASN A 179 -35.57 -21.15 -22.66
CA ASN A 179 -35.87 -22.25 -23.55
C ASN A 179 -37.02 -23.07 -22.99
N PHE A 180 -38.02 -23.30 -23.81
CA PHE A 180 -39.20 -24.13 -23.49
C PHE A 180 -39.24 -25.43 -24.27
N SER A 181 -39.69 -26.50 -23.63
CA SER A 181 -40.07 -27.73 -24.33
C SER A 181 -41.38 -27.57 -25.08
N PRO A 182 -41.49 -28.11 -26.30
CA PRO A 182 -42.73 -28.09 -27.03
C PRO A 182 -43.79 -28.98 -26.36
N ILE A 183 -45.04 -28.61 -26.51
CA ILE A 183 -46.18 -29.45 -26.14
C ILE A 183 -46.60 -30.27 -27.35
N ARG A 184 -46.89 -31.56 -27.15
CA ARG A 184 -47.40 -32.42 -28.19
C ARG A 184 -48.95 -32.36 -28.19
N LEU A 185 -49.52 -31.96 -29.32
CA LEU A 185 -50.97 -31.94 -29.49
C LEU A 185 -51.50 -33.30 -30.00
N GLU A 186 -52.41 -33.93 -29.22
CA GLU A 186 -53.02 -35.20 -29.61
C GLU A 186 -53.86 -35.03 -30.88
N GLY A 187 -53.68 -35.95 -31.82
CA GLY A 187 -54.55 -36.03 -33.03
C GLY A 187 -53.96 -35.31 -34.27
N LYS A 188 -52.75 -34.77 -34.24
CA LYS A 188 -52.08 -34.22 -35.42
C LYS A 188 -51.02 -35.17 -35.98
N LYS A 189 -50.61 -34.94 -37.24
CA LYS A 189 -49.59 -35.76 -37.91
C LYS A 189 -48.21 -35.47 -37.31
N GLU A 190 -47.36 -36.49 -37.36
CA GLU A 190 -45.92 -36.38 -36.92
C GLU A 190 -45.21 -35.22 -37.65
N GLY A 191 -44.70 -34.24 -36.88
CA GLY A 191 -44.09 -33.00 -37.38
C GLY A 191 -44.99 -31.75 -37.32
N GLU A 192 -46.31 -31.89 -37.18
CA GLU A 192 -47.27 -30.80 -36.96
C GLU A 192 -47.85 -30.81 -35.54
N ASP A 193 -47.42 -31.76 -34.72
CA ASP A 193 -47.91 -32.02 -33.37
C ASP A 193 -47.12 -31.29 -32.27
N LEU A 194 -45.98 -30.68 -32.59
CA LEU A 194 -45.17 -29.93 -31.65
C LEU A 194 -45.49 -28.44 -31.69
N VAL A 195 -45.89 -27.88 -30.57
CA VAL A 195 -46.21 -26.45 -30.43
C VAL A 195 -45.32 -25.83 -29.35
N PHE A 196 -44.63 -24.77 -29.76
CA PHE A 196 -43.82 -23.93 -28.87
C PHE A 196 -44.64 -22.72 -28.40
N PRO A 197 -44.30 -22.10 -27.24
CA PRO A 197 -45.01 -20.92 -26.77
C PRO A 197 -44.86 -19.75 -27.77
N ASN A 198 -45.91 -19.00 -27.93
CA ASN A 198 -45.91 -17.75 -28.68
C ASN A 198 -45.92 -16.55 -27.73
N ILE A 199 -45.83 -15.31 -28.26
CA ILE A 199 -45.78 -14.09 -27.47
C ILE A 199 -47.03 -13.92 -26.57
N GLU A 200 -48.20 -14.39 -27.05
CA GLU A 200 -49.47 -14.33 -26.30
C GLU A 200 -49.50 -15.30 -25.11
N ASP A 201 -48.66 -16.31 -25.11
CA ASP A 201 -48.49 -17.24 -24.00
C ASP A 201 -47.54 -16.73 -22.91
N ILE A 202 -46.46 -15.98 -23.28
CA ILE A 202 -45.38 -15.58 -22.38
C ILE A 202 -45.62 -14.17 -21.79
N LYS A 203 -46.01 -13.21 -22.62
CA LYS A 203 -46.20 -11.81 -22.21
C LYS A 203 -47.14 -11.64 -21.02
N PRO A 204 -48.30 -12.27 -20.93
CA PRO A 204 -49.19 -12.12 -19.78
C PRO A 204 -48.60 -12.64 -18.46
N LEU A 205 -47.72 -13.64 -18.51
CA LEU A 205 -47.05 -14.19 -17.33
C LEU A 205 -45.98 -13.23 -16.79
N LEU A 206 -45.21 -12.59 -17.67
CA LEU A 206 -44.24 -11.57 -17.30
C LEU A 206 -44.93 -10.31 -16.75
N ASP A 207 -45.99 -9.84 -17.42
CA ASP A 207 -46.78 -8.67 -17.00
C ASP A 207 -47.46 -8.91 -15.64
N GLN A 208 -47.95 -10.11 -15.38
CA GLN A 208 -48.58 -10.49 -14.10
C GLN A 208 -47.59 -10.55 -12.95
N SER A 209 -46.33 -10.82 -13.23
CA SER A 209 -45.24 -10.95 -12.24
C SER A 209 -44.52 -9.64 -11.98
N ASN A 210 -44.99 -8.55 -12.60
CA ASN A 210 -44.40 -7.21 -12.46
C ASN A 210 -42.91 -7.15 -12.86
N ILE A 211 -42.54 -7.91 -13.90
CA ILE A 211 -41.20 -7.92 -14.48
C ILE A 211 -41.18 -6.88 -15.60
N ASP A 212 -40.38 -5.84 -15.40
CA ASP A 212 -40.17 -4.78 -16.39
C ASP A 212 -39.17 -5.23 -17.46
N TYR A 213 -39.59 -5.25 -18.72
CA TYR A 213 -38.75 -5.59 -19.86
C TYR A 213 -38.96 -4.63 -21.03
N ASP A 214 -37.89 -4.38 -21.81
CA ASP A 214 -37.93 -3.52 -22.99
C ASP A 214 -38.38 -4.31 -24.23
N GLU A 215 -37.81 -5.50 -24.44
CA GLU A 215 -38.03 -6.32 -25.61
C GLU A 215 -38.23 -7.80 -25.26
N LEU A 216 -39.05 -8.46 -26.05
CA LEU A 216 -39.30 -9.89 -26.00
C LEU A 216 -39.09 -10.47 -27.40
N ASN A 217 -38.00 -11.14 -27.64
CA ASN A 217 -37.59 -11.60 -28.95
C ASN A 217 -37.69 -13.11 -29.07
N ASN A 218 -38.42 -13.60 -30.07
CA ASN A 218 -38.45 -15.02 -30.39
C ASN A 218 -37.24 -15.41 -31.23
N LYS A 219 -36.43 -16.35 -30.77
CA LYS A 219 -35.19 -16.76 -31.47
C LYS A 219 -35.40 -17.96 -32.40
N GLU A 220 -36.05 -18.97 -32.05
CA GLU A 220 -36.47 -20.17 -32.81
C GLU A 220 -36.62 -21.37 -31.86
N PHE A 221 -37.41 -22.38 -32.24
CA PHE A 221 -37.56 -23.66 -31.51
C PHE A 221 -37.86 -23.51 -30.00
N GLY A 222 -38.66 -22.50 -29.63
CA GLY A 222 -39.06 -22.29 -28.23
C GLY A 222 -38.06 -21.51 -27.39
N ALA A 223 -37.01 -20.95 -28.00
CA ALA A 223 -36.09 -20.04 -27.36
C ALA A 223 -36.60 -18.60 -27.43
N TRP A 224 -36.55 -17.91 -26.31
CA TRP A 224 -36.96 -16.52 -26.17
C TRP A 224 -35.88 -15.72 -25.49
N GLU A 225 -35.63 -14.53 -26.00
CA GLU A 225 -34.74 -13.53 -25.38
C GLU A 225 -35.58 -12.40 -24.79
N ILE A 226 -35.44 -12.19 -23.50
CA ILE A 226 -36.08 -11.09 -22.77
C ILE A 226 -35.01 -10.06 -22.47
N VAL A 227 -35.22 -8.83 -22.91
CA VAL A 227 -34.34 -7.70 -22.59
C VAL A 227 -34.95 -6.95 -21.41
N LEU A 228 -34.25 -6.93 -20.27
CA LEU A 228 -34.77 -6.37 -19.03
C LEU A 228 -34.41 -4.90 -18.89
N THR A 229 -35.30 -4.13 -18.29
CA THR A 229 -35.12 -2.71 -17.98
C THR A 229 -34.68 -2.53 -16.54
N ASN A 230 -33.75 -1.60 -16.30
CA ASN A 230 -33.34 -1.13 -14.96
C ASN A 230 -32.86 -2.24 -14.01
N PHE A 231 -32.03 -3.12 -14.51
CA PHE A 231 -31.49 -4.21 -13.72
C PHE A 231 -30.10 -3.85 -13.14
N GLY A 232 -29.94 -4.00 -11.82
CA GLY A 232 -28.69 -3.77 -11.11
C GLY A 232 -28.07 -5.07 -10.58
N TYR A 233 -26.75 -5.12 -10.48
CA TYR A 233 -26.00 -6.21 -9.84
C TYR A 233 -26.52 -6.48 -8.42
N GLY A 234 -26.87 -7.72 -8.11
CA GLY A 234 -27.28 -8.16 -6.78
C GLY A 234 -28.78 -8.42 -6.60
N ASP A 235 -29.55 -8.40 -7.67
CA ASP A 235 -30.96 -8.84 -7.63
C ASP A 235 -31.06 -10.36 -7.88
N ASP A 236 -30.45 -11.15 -6.96
CA ASP A 236 -30.44 -12.62 -7.00
C ASP A 236 -31.86 -13.24 -7.09
N ASN A 237 -32.88 -12.43 -6.85
CA ASN A 237 -34.31 -12.87 -6.87
C ASN A 237 -34.95 -12.83 -8.25
N LEU A 238 -34.37 -12.20 -9.28
CA LEU A 238 -35.06 -12.05 -10.55
C LEU A 238 -35.10 -13.33 -11.38
N ALA A 239 -33.95 -14.01 -11.49
CA ALA A 239 -33.94 -15.31 -12.18
C ALA A 239 -34.93 -16.26 -11.52
N GLU A 240 -35.04 -16.21 -10.19
CA GLU A 240 -36.01 -16.97 -9.41
C GLU A 240 -37.46 -16.49 -9.64
N GLN A 241 -37.68 -15.17 -9.71
CA GLN A 241 -39.01 -14.60 -10.05
C GLN A 241 -39.45 -14.93 -11.48
N ILE A 242 -38.55 -14.83 -12.45
CA ILE A 242 -38.81 -15.23 -13.84
C ILE A 242 -39.10 -16.73 -13.92
N MET A 243 -38.29 -17.55 -13.22
CA MET A 243 -38.54 -19.00 -13.16
C MET A 243 -39.88 -19.33 -12.52
N MET A 244 -40.24 -18.70 -11.40
CA MET A 244 -41.55 -18.90 -10.76
C MET A 244 -42.68 -18.49 -11.67
N SER A 245 -42.61 -17.32 -12.29
CA SER A 245 -43.64 -16.81 -13.19
C SER A 245 -43.86 -17.68 -14.41
N LEU A 246 -42.77 -18.15 -15.01
CA LEU A 246 -42.82 -18.99 -16.21
C LEU A 246 -43.14 -20.46 -15.90
N SER A 247 -42.93 -20.91 -14.64
CA SER A 247 -43.31 -22.25 -14.20
C SER A 247 -44.82 -22.45 -14.17
N GLU A 248 -45.63 -21.39 -14.10
CA GLU A 248 -47.09 -21.44 -14.22
C GLU A 248 -47.59 -21.60 -15.67
N SER A 249 -46.67 -21.52 -16.65
CA SER A 249 -47.00 -21.73 -18.05
C SER A 249 -47.37 -23.21 -18.34
N LYS A 250 -48.20 -23.45 -19.33
CA LYS A 250 -48.48 -24.82 -19.83
C LYS A 250 -47.26 -25.48 -20.49
N TYR A 251 -46.18 -24.72 -20.73
CA TYR A 251 -44.93 -25.20 -21.32
C TYR A 251 -43.90 -25.44 -20.24
N ASN A 252 -43.11 -26.51 -20.37
CA ASN A 252 -42.03 -26.79 -19.45
C ASN A 252 -40.81 -25.93 -19.77
N LEU A 253 -40.36 -25.12 -18.81
CA LEU A 253 -39.12 -24.38 -18.88
C LEU A 253 -37.94 -25.37 -18.82
N VAL A 254 -37.05 -25.33 -19.80
CA VAL A 254 -35.89 -26.24 -19.88
C VAL A 254 -34.63 -25.57 -19.34
N ASN A 255 -34.41 -24.31 -19.70
CA ASN A 255 -33.22 -23.58 -19.32
C ASN A 255 -33.50 -22.09 -19.25
N LEU A 256 -32.83 -21.41 -18.34
CA LEU A 256 -32.81 -19.96 -18.19
C LEU A 256 -31.34 -19.54 -18.02
N GLN A 257 -30.85 -18.71 -18.92
CA GLN A 257 -29.47 -18.20 -18.91
C GLN A 257 -29.49 -16.67 -19.00
N PRO A 258 -29.07 -15.95 -17.96
CA PRO A 258 -28.85 -14.53 -18.06
C PRO A 258 -27.62 -14.27 -18.94
N SER A 259 -27.66 -13.18 -19.73
CA SER A 259 -26.53 -12.69 -20.53
C SER A 259 -26.41 -11.18 -20.40
N GLY A 260 -25.18 -10.66 -20.43
CA GLY A 260 -24.91 -9.23 -20.25
C GLY A 260 -24.92 -8.76 -18.79
N GLU A 261 -25.11 -9.66 -17.83
CA GLU A 261 -25.03 -9.36 -16.40
C GLU A 261 -23.57 -9.30 -15.93
N LEU A 262 -23.26 -8.37 -15.03
CA LEU A 262 -21.98 -8.33 -14.35
C LEU A 262 -21.86 -9.56 -13.44
N ASP A 263 -21.12 -10.57 -13.88
CA ASP A 263 -20.97 -11.87 -13.21
C ASP A 263 -20.02 -11.80 -12.03
N THR A 264 -18.86 -11.19 -12.24
CA THR A 264 -17.88 -10.99 -11.17
C THR A 264 -17.46 -9.53 -11.08
N PHE A 265 -17.22 -9.06 -9.88
CA PHE A 265 -16.60 -7.75 -9.62
C PHE A 265 -15.76 -7.84 -8.35
N VAL A 266 -14.46 -7.80 -8.50
CA VAL A 266 -13.49 -7.89 -7.40
C VAL A 266 -12.54 -6.70 -7.48
N ALA A 267 -12.64 -5.81 -6.50
CA ALA A 267 -11.68 -4.72 -6.34
C ALA A 267 -10.62 -5.13 -5.31
N SER A 268 -9.35 -5.15 -5.71
CA SER A 268 -8.24 -5.52 -4.85
C SER A 268 -7.24 -4.36 -4.69
N GLY A 269 -6.63 -4.25 -3.50
CA GLY A 269 -5.57 -3.28 -3.25
C GLY A 269 -6.01 -1.88 -2.81
N GLY A 270 -7.26 -1.65 -2.46
CA GLY A 270 -7.73 -0.34 -1.99
C GLY A 270 -7.26 0.04 -0.56
N ILE A 271 -7.22 1.35 -0.25
CA ILE A 271 -6.87 1.87 1.08
C ILE A 271 -7.81 1.35 2.17
N GLN A 272 -9.08 1.10 1.83
CA GLN A 272 -10.07 0.60 2.80
C GLN A 272 -9.76 -0.84 3.22
N SER A 273 -9.34 -1.68 2.28
CA SER A 273 -8.89 -3.06 2.57
C SER A 273 -7.63 -3.04 3.45
N ALA A 274 -6.68 -2.15 3.14
CA ALA A 274 -5.51 -1.97 3.99
C ALA A 274 -5.87 -1.50 5.42
N LYS A 275 -6.82 -0.56 5.56
CA LYS A 275 -7.31 -0.11 6.87
C LYS A 275 -8.00 -1.22 7.65
N ARG A 276 -8.85 -2.02 7.00
CA ARG A 276 -9.49 -3.18 7.64
C ARG A 276 -8.47 -4.19 8.12
N LEU A 277 -7.46 -4.49 7.27
CA LEU A 277 -6.37 -5.40 7.62
C LEU A 277 -5.54 -4.93 8.82
N ILE A 278 -5.24 -3.64 8.87
CA ILE A 278 -4.43 -3.04 9.93
C ILE A 278 -5.24 -2.93 11.22
N GLY A 279 -6.47 -2.43 11.16
CA GLY A 279 -7.29 -2.12 12.32
C GLY A 279 -7.93 -3.32 12.99
N SER A 280 -8.12 -4.43 12.28
CA SER A 280 -8.73 -5.65 12.81
C SER A 280 -7.84 -6.33 13.86
N THR A 281 -8.41 -6.73 14.98
CA THR A 281 -7.68 -7.51 15.99
C THR A 281 -7.47 -8.95 15.54
N ALA A 282 -8.28 -9.44 14.57
CA ALA A 282 -8.26 -10.81 14.04
C ALA A 282 -8.49 -11.87 15.12
N GLN A 283 -9.35 -11.57 16.07
CA GLN A 283 -9.74 -12.49 17.12
C GLN A 283 -10.85 -13.39 16.59
N LEU A 284 -10.51 -14.61 16.22
CA LEU A 284 -11.47 -15.63 15.78
C LEU A 284 -12.01 -16.40 16.99
N GLU A 285 -13.34 -16.46 17.10
CA GLU A 285 -14.04 -17.19 18.14
C GLU A 285 -15.06 -18.13 17.55
N PHE A 286 -15.15 -19.31 18.13
CA PHE A 286 -16.14 -20.31 17.77
C PHE A 286 -17.09 -20.54 18.96
N ARG A 287 -18.40 -20.39 18.73
CA ARG A 287 -19.43 -20.57 19.75
C ARG A 287 -20.46 -21.59 19.26
N VAL A 288 -20.89 -22.48 20.12
CA VAL A 288 -22.07 -23.33 19.83
C VAL A 288 -23.32 -22.49 20.08
N ARG A 289 -24.11 -22.29 19.06
CA ARG A 289 -25.42 -21.66 19.14
C ARG A 289 -26.46 -22.74 19.40
N GLU A 290 -26.86 -22.89 20.65
CA GLU A 290 -27.90 -23.80 21.09
C GLU A 290 -29.26 -23.27 20.68
N CYS A 291 -29.87 -23.89 19.63
CA CYS A 291 -31.15 -23.46 19.10
C CYS A 291 -32.29 -23.73 20.10
N GLY A 292 -33.30 -22.87 20.10
CA GLY A 292 -34.45 -23.00 20.99
C GLY A 292 -35.12 -24.38 20.90
N ARG A 293 -35.40 -24.97 22.08
CA ARG A 293 -36.05 -26.28 22.19
C ARG A 293 -37.54 -26.17 22.45
N ASP A 294 -37.95 -25.16 23.19
CA ASP A 294 -39.31 -24.93 23.62
C ASP A 294 -40.01 -23.91 22.71
N LYS A 295 -40.91 -24.40 21.85
CA LYS A 295 -41.66 -23.53 20.94
C LYS A 295 -42.71 -22.75 21.71
N PRO A 296 -42.76 -21.39 21.61
CA PRO A 296 -43.85 -20.59 22.16
C PRO A 296 -45.22 -20.98 21.56
N GLU A 297 -46.27 -21.01 22.39
CA GLU A 297 -47.63 -21.42 21.97
C GLU A 297 -48.22 -20.52 20.89
N ASN A 298 -47.80 -19.26 20.82
CA ASN A 298 -48.30 -18.27 19.87
C ASN A 298 -47.56 -18.25 18.51
N LEU A 299 -46.54 -19.09 18.30
CA LEU A 299 -45.78 -19.15 17.05
C LEU A 299 -46.22 -20.34 16.18
N ASP A 300 -46.33 -20.12 14.87
CA ASP A 300 -46.48 -21.20 13.90
C ASP A 300 -45.24 -22.09 13.83
N GLN A 301 -45.38 -23.36 13.47
CA GLN A 301 -44.25 -24.29 13.39
C GLN A 301 -43.21 -23.87 12.35
N ASN A 302 -43.67 -23.40 11.18
CA ASN A 302 -42.78 -22.98 10.11
C ASN A 302 -41.98 -21.73 10.51
N VAL A 303 -42.63 -20.79 11.21
CA VAL A 303 -41.98 -19.59 11.75
C VAL A 303 -40.98 -19.98 12.83
N TRP A 304 -41.37 -20.92 13.72
CA TRP A 304 -40.47 -21.42 14.77
C TRP A 304 -39.20 -22.03 14.19
N ASP A 305 -39.31 -22.84 13.15
CA ASP A 305 -38.16 -23.48 12.53
C ASP A 305 -37.19 -22.47 11.85
N LEU A 306 -37.71 -21.31 11.45
CA LEU A 306 -36.90 -20.21 10.92
C LEU A 306 -36.21 -19.37 12.01
N VAL A 307 -36.88 -19.14 13.16
CA VAL A 307 -36.38 -18.18 14.16
C VAL A 307 -35.61 -18.82 15.32
N LYS A 308 -35.84 -20.10 15.62
CA LYS A 308 -35.28 -20.79 16.80
C LYS A 308 -33.74 -20.73 16.94
N CYS A 309 -33.03 -20.56 15.80
CA CYS A 309 -31.58 -20.49 15.75
C CYS A 309 -31.04 -19.09 15.37
N TYR A 310 -31.88 -18.16 14.96
CA TYR A 310 -31.47 -16.87 14.41
C TYR A 310 -31.99 -15.68 15.21
N ASP A 311 -33.07 -15.81 15.96
CA ASP A 311 -33.57 -14.77 16.83
C ASP A 311 -32.90 -14.90 18.22
N PRO A 312 -32.16 -13.87 18.70
CA PRO A 312 -31.45 -13.89 19.99
C PRO A 312 -32.32 -14.22 21.21
N GLN A 313 -33.64 -14.07 21.08
CA GLN A 313 -34.57 -14.42 22.16
C GLN A 313 -34.71 -15.92 22.38
N TYR A 314 -34.38 -16.74 21.37
CA TYR A 314 -34.65 -18.18 21.39
C TYR A 314 -33.42 -19.06 21.39
N TYR A 315 -32.23 -18.51 21.18
CA TYR A 315 -30.99 -19.28 21.24
C TYR A 315 -30.05 -18.81 22.37
N ASN A 316 -29.13 -19.67 22.75
CA ASN A 316 -28.05 -19.34 23.66
C ASN A 316 -26.70 -19.69 23.03
N GLU A 317 -25.66 -18.92 23.30
CA GLU A 317 -24.33 -19.18 22.77
C GLU A 317 -23.37 -19.60 23.87
N VAL A 318 -22.65 -20.68 23.60
CA VAL A 318 -21.66 -21.25 24.51
C VAL A 318 -20.29 -21.29 23.81
N ALA A 319 -19.27 -20.72 24.44
CA ALA A 319 -17.91 -20.77 23.90
C ALA A 319 -17.40 -22.21 23.76
N THR A 320 -16.75 -22.51 22.64
CA THR A 320 -16.20 -23.86 22.38
C THR A 320 -14.83 -24.08 23.01
N GLY A 321 -14.12 -23.00 23.34
CA GLY A 321 -12.71 -23.04 23.75
C GLY A 321 -11.71 -23.05 22.59
N ILE A 322 -12.18 -23.06 21.34
CA ILE A 322 -11.33 -22.85 20.15
C ILE A 322 -11.09 -21.35 20.02
N GLU A 323 -9.82 -20.97 19.98
CA GLU A 323 -9.37 -19.59 19.86
C GLU A 323 -8.41 -19.44 18.67
N SER A 324 -8.09 -18.20 18.28
CA SER A 324 -7.13 -17.91 17.20
C SER A 324 -5.77 -18.60 17.40
N LYS A 325 -5.35 -18.87 18.64
CA LYS A 325 -4.10 -19.58 18.93
C LYS A 325 -4.09 -21.05 18.45
N ASN A 326 -5.26 -21.67 18.29
CA ASN A 326 -5.40 -23.04 17.80
C ASN A 326 -5.35 -23.14 16.27
N LEU A 327 -5.21 -22.02 15.55
CA LEU A 327 -5.01 -22.01 14.11
C LEU A 327 -3.52 -22.10 13.77
N THR A 328 -3.17 -23.05 12.90
CA THR A 328 -1.82 -23.19 12.36
C THR A 328 -1.65 -22.54 10.99
N ASP A 329 -2.73 -22.51 10.18
CA ASP A 329 -2.72 -21.87 8.87
C ASP A 329 -4.12 -21.40 8.46
N ALA A 330 -4.16 -20.36 7.62
CA ALA A 330 -5.35 -19.88 6.95
C ALA A 330 -5.01 -19.45 5.53
N SER A 331 -5.82 -19.85 4.55
CA SER A 331 -5.58 -19.52 3.14
C SER A 331 -6.89 -19.29 2.38
N PRO A 332 -6.93 -18.34 1.43
CA PRO A 332 -8.08 -18.19 0.56
C PRO A 332 -8.18 -19.39 -0.39
N GLY A 333 -9.38 -19.76 -0.76
CA GLY A 333 -9.63 -20.86 -1.69
C GLY A 333 -10.99 -20.73 -2.37
N THR A 334 -11.29 -21.70 -3.22
CA THR A 334 -12.62 -21.85 -3.85
C THR A 334 -13.02 -23.30 -3.73
N VAL A 335 -14.25 -23.55 -3.33
CA VAL A 335 -14.82 -24.91 -3.34
C VAL A 335 -15.44 -25.15 -4.72
N PRO A 336 -14.90 -26.11 -5.52
CA PRO A 336 -15.36 -26.34 -6.89
C PRO A 336 -16.85 -26.69 -7.01
N GLU A 337 -17.40 -27.35 -5.98
CA GLU A 337 -18.80 -27.79 -5.95
C GLU A 337 -19.79 -26.63 -5.72
N LEU A 338 -19.33 -25.55 -5.06
CA LEU A 338 -20.16 -24.39 -4.72
C LEU A 338 -19.84 -23.17 -5.60
N ALA A 339 -18.73 -23.20 -6.35
CA ALA A 339 -18.16 -22.05 -7.08
C ALA A 339 -18.05 -20.77 -6.23
N GLN A 340 -17.90 -20.91 -4.90
CA GLN A 340 -17.87 -19.81 -3.95
C GLN A 340 -16.48 -19.65 -3.33
N PRO A 341 -16.04 -18.41 -3.07
CA PRO A 341 -14.85 -18.14 -2.30
C PRO A 341 -14.97 -18.64 -0.86
N VAL A 342 -13.89 -19.17 -0.33
CA VAL A 342 -13.82 -19.70 1.04
C VAL A 342 -12.52 -19.30 1.71
N VAL A 343 -12.51 -19.30 3.04
CA VAL A 343 -11.31 -19.25 3.85
C VAL A 343 -11.03 -20.66 4.38
N ASN A 344 -9.99 -21.30 3.89
CA ASN A 344 -9.52 -22.58 4.44
C ASN A 344 -8.80 -22.29 5.76
N ILE A 345 -9.12 -23.04 6.80
CA ILE A 345 -8.49 -22.97 8.11
C ILE A 345 -7.95 -24.34 8.50
N VAL A 346 -6.80 -24.34 9.16
CA VAL A 346 -6.15 -25.54 9.67
C VAL A 346 -5.88 -25.35 11.15
N PHE A 347 -6.36 -26.29 11.95
CA PHE A 347 -6.17 -26.29 13.39
C PHE A 347 -4.90 -27.08 13.79
N ASP A 348 -4.37 -26.79 14.98
CA ASP A 348 -3.42 -27.65 15.68
C ASP A 348 -4.11 -28.92 16.21
N ASP A 349 -3.35 -29.80 16.87
CA ASP A 349 -3.88 -31.05 17.37
C ASP A 349 -4.98 -30.82 18.42
N ASP A 350 -4.76 -29.88 19.36
CA ASP A 350 -5.73 -29.54 20.41
C ASP A 350 -7.03 -28.94 19.81
N GLY A 351 -6.88 -27.99 18.88
CA GLY A 351 -8.02 -27.38 18.18
C GLY A 351 -8.78 -28.38 17.31
N SER A 352 -8.08 -29.32 16.68
CA SER A 352 -8.69 -30.40 15.88
C SER A 352 -9.57 -31.33 16.73
N ASP A 353 -9.11 -31.68 17.94
CA ASP A 353 -9.88 -32.55 18.84
C ASP A 353 -11.14 -31.82 19.36
N ILE A 354 -10.99 -30.57 19.78
CA ILE A 354 -12.14 -29.75 20.21
C ILE A 354 -13.12 -29.54 19.05
N PHE A 355 -12.61 -29.26 17.85
CA PHE A 355 -13.47 -29.04 16.66
C PHE A 355 -14.25 -30.29 16.28
N TYR A 356 -13.63 -31.47 16.39
CA TYR A 356 -14.31 -32.75 16.20
C TYR A 356 -15.43 -32.94 17.21
N GLU A 357 -15.19 -32.74 18.51
CA GLU A 357 -16.20 -32.88 19.58
C GLU A 357 -17.36 -31.91 19.39
N VAL A 358 -17.07 -30.66 19.02
CA VAL A 358 -18.09 -29.63 18.78
C VAL A 358 -18.95 -29.98 17.58
N THR A 359 -18.35 -30.37 16.46
CA THR A 359 -19.11 -30.72 15.23
C THR A 359 -19.88 -32.04 15.40
N ASP A 360 -19.38 -33.01 16.17
CA ASP A 360 -20.12 -34.22 16.56
C ASP A 360 -21.35 -33.87 17.41
N ARG A 361 -21.20 -32.96 18.40
CA ARG A 361 -22.32 -32.46 19.19
C ARG A 361 -23.37 -31.79 18.31
N ILE A 362 -22.96 -30.83 17.45
CA ILE A 362 -23.87 -30.09 16.58
C ILE A 362 -24.63 -31.02 15.63
N SER A 363 -23.96 -32.02 15.04
CA SER A 363 -24.56 -32.97 14.12
C SER A 363 -25.68 -33.81 14.77
N ARG A 364 -25.61 -34.04 16.09
CA ARG A 364 -26.62 -34.78 16.85
C ARG A 364 -27.71 -33.91 17.41
N THR A 365 -27.44 -32.64 17.71
CA THR A 365 -28.39 -31.73 18.36
C THR A 365 -29.14 -30.86 17.38
N GLY A 366 -28.59 -30.62 16.19
CA GLY A 366 -29.14 -29.65 15.20
C GLY A 366 -28.88 -28.21 15.60
N ASP A 367 -27.89 -27.96 16.47
CA ASP A 367 -27.41 -26.65 16.82
C ASP A 367 -26.52 -26.08 15.71
N LEU A 368 -26.08 -24.80 15.83
CA LEU A 368 -25.22 -24.17 14.84
C LEU A 368 -23.85 -23.86 15.44
N LEU A 369 -22.84 -23.76 14.57
CA LEU A 369 -21.52 -23.28 14.92
C LEU A 369 -21.39 -21.82 14.50
N ALA A 370 -21.60 -20.90 15.43
CA ALA A 370 -21.42 -19.47 15.16
C ALA A 370 -19.95 -19.11 15.18
N ILE A 371 -19.46 -18.54 14.09
CA ILE A 371 -18.06 -18.14 13.88
C ILE A 371 -18.00 -16.62 13.88
N TYR A 372 -17.21 -16.05 14.81
CA TYR A 372 -17.03 -14.61 14.99
C TYR A 372 -15.61 -14.20 14.68
N LEU A 373 -15.48 -13.07 14.00
CA LEU A 373 -14.20 -12.36 13.83
C LEU A 373 -14.35 -10.96 14.41
N ASP A 374 -13.56 -10.61 15.44
CA ASP A 374 -13.61 -9.32 16.14
C ASP A 374 -15.01 -8.97 16.67
N ASN A 375 -15.76 -9.95 17.20
CA ASN A 375 -17.15 -9.87 17.65
C ASN A 375 -18.19 -9.67 16.53
N GLU A 376 -17.81 -9.68 15.25
CA GLU A 376 -18.72 -9.68 14.13
C GLU A 376 -18.98 -11.13 13.69
N GLU A 377 -20.25 -11.52 13.58
CA GLU A 377 -20.62 -12.85 13.11
C GLU A 377 -20.32 -12.99 11.62
N LEU A 378 -19.43 -13.91 11.27
CA LEU A 378 -19.14 -14.22 9.87
C LEU A 378 -20.17 -15.17 9.28
N VAL A 379 -20.45 -16.26 10.01
CA VAL A 379 -21.36 -17.32 9.55
C VAL A 379 -21.73 -18.25 10.70
N SER A 380 -22.91 -18.87 10.61
CA SER A 380 -23.36 -19.86 11.60
C SER A 380 -23.84 -21.14 10.91
N PRO A 381 -22.92 -21.99 10.38
CA PRO A 381 -23.30 -23.24 9.73
C PRO A 381 -23.74 -24.31 10.73
N GLY A 382 -24.60 -25.21 10.27
CA GLY A 382 -24.81 -26.51 10.90
C GLY A 382 -23.73 -27.51 10.50
N ALA A 383 -23.73 -28.68 11.13
CA ALA A 383 -22.86 -29.80 10.74
C ALA A 383 -23.69 -31.06 10.56
N ASP A 384 -23.65 -31.69 9.38
CA ASP A 384 -24.36 -32.96 9.13
C ASP A 384 -23.66 -34.16 9.79
N LYS A 385 -22.36 -34.04 10.00
CA LYS A 385 -21.50 -35.06 10.63
C LYS A 385 -20.31 -34.44 11.32
N ALA A 386 -19.70 -35.18 12.24
CA ALA A 386 -18.46 -34.79 12.86
C ALA A 386 -17.34 -34.59 11.82
N ILE A 387 -16.58 -33.49 11.93
CA ILE A 387 -15.49 -33.16 11.02
C ILE A 387 -14.18 -33.52 11.70
N SER A 388 -13.44 -34.48 11.10
CA SER A 388 -12.14 -34.93 11.57
C SER A 388 -11.00 -34.38 10.71
N GLY A 389 -9.78 -34.36 11.26
CA GLY A 389 -8.55 -34.01 10.54
C GLY A 389 -8.18 -32.52 10.58
N GLY A 390 -8.81 -31.73 11.46
CA GLY A 390 -8.39 -30.38 11.77
C GLY A 390 -8.44 -29.36 10.63
N ARG A 391 -9.25 -29.64 9.59
CA ARG A 391 -9.41 -28.75 8.44
C ARG A 391 -10.87 -28.39 8.24
N ALA A 392 -11.13 -27.12 8.07
CA ALA A 392 -12.45 -26.59 7.74
C ALA A 392 -12.35 -25.45 6.76
N TYR A 393 -13.49 -25.01 6.24
CA TYR A 393 -13.55 -23.82 5.43
C TYR A 393 -14.75 -22.96 5.87
N ILE A 394 -14.52 -21.64 5.88
CA ILE A 394 -15.53 -20.63 6.21
C ILE A 394 -16.00 -20.04 4.89
N TYR A 395 -17.30 -20.04 4.66
CA TYR A 395 -17.94 -19.43 3.50
C TYR A 395 -19.27 -18.80 3.91
N GLY A 396 -19.70 -17.78 3.18
CA GLY A 396 -20.95 -17.07 3.47
C GLY A 396 -21.29 -16.08 2.36
N LYS A 397 -22.49 -15.52 2.37
CA LYS A 397 -22.94 -14.55 1.36
C LYS A 397 -22.08 -13.29 1.30
N ASP A 398 -21.51 -12.88 2.43
CA ASP A 398 -20.70 -11.68 2.55
C ASP A 398 -19.18 -11.96 2.42
N ILE A 399 -18.81 -13.20 2.04
CA ILE A 399 -17.41 -13.60 1.85
C ILE A 399 -17.14 -13.76 0.35
N ASP A 400 -16.76 -12.64 -0.28
CA ASP A 400 -16.21 -12.63 -1.64
C ASP A 400 -14.72 -13.01 -1.64
N ALA A 401 -14.10 -13.06 -2.83
CA ALA A 401 -12.71 -13.48 -2.97
C ALA A 401 -11.72 -12.52 -2.25
N GLU A 402 -12.02 -11.23 -2.24
CA GLU A 402 -11.20 -10.23 -1.53
C GLU A 402 -11.35 -10.39 -0.02
N ARG A 403 -12.56 -10.49 0.47
CA ARG A 403 -12.84 -10.69 1.89
C ARG A 403 -12.26 -12.00 2.42
N ALA A 404 -12.33 -13.07 1.64
CA ALA A 404 -11.71 -14.35 1.96
C ALA A 404 -10.18 -14.22 2.07
N ARG A 405 -9.55 -13.47 1.16
CA ARG A 405 -8.11 -13.16 1.21
C ARG A 405 -7.74 -12.33 2.42
N GLU A 406 -8.49 -11.27 2.72
CA GLU A 406 -8.27 -10.42 3.89
C GLU A 406 -8.34 -11.22 5.18
N ILE A 407 -9.42 -11.99 5.38
CA ILE A 407 -9.61 -12.84 6.56
C ILE A 407 -8.46 -13.86 6.68
N ALA A 408 -8.06 -14.49 5.60
CA ALA A 408 -6.95 -15.44 5.60
C ALA A 408 -5.63 -14.77 6.03
N ILE A 409 -5.33 -13.56 5.54
CA ILE A 409 -4.14 -12.80 5.94
C ILE A 409 -4.22 -12.41 7.42
N GLN A 410 -5.37 -11.94 7.89
CA GLN A 410 -5.58 -11.56 9.30
C GLN A 410 -5.33 -12.75 10.22
N LEU A 411 -5.95 -13.90 9.93
CA LEU A 411 -5.82 -15.11 10.73
C LEU A 411 -4.39 -15.67 10.72
N ARG A 412 -3.74 -15.73 9.55
CA ARG A 412 -2.36 -16.20 9.40
C ARG A 412 -1.32 -15.28 10.06
N SER A 413 -1.60 -13.98 10.10
CA SER A 413 -0.72 -13.01 10.76
C SER A 413 -0.82 -13.05 12.27
N GLY A 414 -1.91 -13.56 12.80
CA GLY A 414 -2.20 -13.63 14.22
C GLY A 414 -3.01 -12.46 14.76
N ALA A 415 -3.57 -12.65 15.94
CA ALA A 415 -4.35 -11.63 16.64
C ALA A 415 -3.45 -10.53 17.21
N LEU A 416 -3.93 -9.27 17.15
CA LEU A 416 -3.22 -8.14 17.73
C LEU A 416 -3.28 -8.20 19.28
N PRO A 417 -2.15 -7.98 19.97
CA PRO A 417 -2.11 -7.96 21.43
C PRO A 417 -2.80 -6.72 22.04
N ALA A 418 -3.06 -5.70 21.23
CA ALA A 418 -3.70 -4.46 21.64
C ALA A 418 -4.63 -3.93 20.53
N LYS A 419 -5.62 -3.12 20.89
CA LYS A 419 -6.52 -2.45 19.95
C LYS A 419 -5.83 -1.27 19.27
N LEU A 420 -6.25 -1.01 18.04
CA LEU A 420 -5.77 0.10 17.22
C LEU A 420 -6.93 1.04 16.88
N ASP A 421 -6.80 2.29 17.28
CA ASP A 421 -7.73 3.35 16.96
C ASP A 421 -7.08 4.32 15.97
N LEU A 422 -7.66 4.49 14.78
CA LEU A 422 -7.16 5.43 13.78
C LEU A 422 -7.36 6.87 14.27
N ILE A 423 -6.25 7.56 14.53
CA ILE A 423 -6.27 8.94 15.05
C ILE A 423 -5.93 9.99 13.99
N GLN A 424 -5.23 9.60 12.93
CA GLN A 424 -4.89 10.50 11.84
C GLN A 424 -4.79 9.73 10.53
N GLU A 425 -5.40 10.31 9.50
CA GLU A 425 -5.28 9.89 8.12
C GLU A 425 -4.89 11.08 7.26
N ARG A 426 -3.93 10.88 6.36
CA ARG A 426 -3.51 11.88 5.40
C ARG A 426 -3.15 11.22 4.08
N ASN A 427 -3.86 11.60 3.03
CA ASN A 427 -3.56 11.18 1.67
C ASN A 427 -2.61 12.19 1.02
N VAL A 428 -1.63 11.69 0.29
CA VAL A 428 -0.64 12.49 -0.44
C VAL A 428 -0.69 12.07 -1.90
N ASP A 429 -0.90 13.04 -2.76
CA ASP A 429 -1.01 12.80 -4.19
C ASP A 429 0.39 12.57 -4.82
N ALA A 430 0.53 11.49 -5.59
CA ALA A 430 1.79 11.09 -6.23
C ALA A 430 2.25 12.10 -7.29
N VAL A 431 1.32 12.68 -8.05
CA VAL A 431 1.63 13.61 -9.15
C VAL A 431 2.28 14.89 -8.63
N LEU A 432 1.73 15.46 -7.56
CA LEU A 432 2.29 16.66 -6.92
C LEU A 432 3.69 16.42 -6.34
N GLY A 433 3.94 15.22 -5.80
CA GLY A 433 5.23 14.84 -5.23
C GLY A 433 6.34 14.71 -6.28
N SER A 434 6.08 13.99 -7.37
CA SER A 434 7.05 13.75 -8.45
C SER A 434 7.43 15.03 -9.19
N GLU A 435 6.44 15.89 -9.48
CA GLU A 435 6.68 17.18 -10.13
C GLU A 435 7.49 18.13 -9.23
N SER A 436 7.17 18.18 -7.93
CA SER A 436 7.90 18.98 -6.95
C SER A 436 9.34 18.50 -6.78
N LEU A 437 9.58 17.19 -6.77
CA LEU A 437 10.92 16.62 -6.73
C LEU A 437 11.74 17.02 -7.96
N SER A 438 11.19 16.84 -9.17
CA SER A 438 11.86 17.19 -10.42
C SER A 438 12.24 18.67 -10.48
N LYS A 439 11.31 19.58 -10.10
CA LYS A 439 11.56 21.02 -10.02
C LYS A 439 12.60 21.36 -8.97
N SER A 440 12.56 20.75 -7.80
CA SER A 440 13.51 20.96 -6.70
C SER A 440 14.92 20.48 -7.07
N LEU A 441 15.04 19.30 -7.70
CA LEU A 441 16.33 18.79 -8.17
C LEU A 441 16.93 19.68 -9.25
N THR A 442 16.13 20.12 -10.22
CA THR A 442 16.57 21.03 -11.28
C THR A 442 17.07 22.35 -10.69
N ALA A 443 16.31 22.97 -9.77
CA ALA A 443 16.72 24.17 -9.08
C ALA A 443 17.99 23.95 -8.24
N GLY A 444 18.09 22.79 -7.55
CA GLY A 444 19.28 22.41 -6.78
C GLY A 444 20.54 22.28 -7.65
N VAL A 445 20.42 21.63 -8.82
CA VAL A 445 21.54 21.49 -9.77
C VAL A 445 21.97 22.86 -10.31
N ILE A 446 21.02 23.70 -10.72
CA ILE A 446 21.32 25.05 -11.20
C ILE A 446 22.02 25.85 -10.10
N GLY A 447 21.49 25.86 -8.88
CA GLY A 447 22.10 26.54 -7.74
C GLY A 447 23.50 26.02 -7.42
N PHE A 448 23.69 24.69 -7.46
CA PHE A 448 25.00 24.07 -7.26
C PHE A 448 26.03 24.51 -8.29
N VAL A 449 25.67 24.49 -9.58
CA VAL A 449 26.57 24.94 -10.67
C VAL A 449 26.92 26.42 -10.52
N LEU A 450 25.96 27.28 -10.18
CA LEU A 450 26.21 28.71 -9.94
C LEU A 450 27.20 28.92 -8.78
N VAL A 451 27.05 28.14 -7.71
CA VAL A 451 27.99 28.19 -6.57
C VAL A 451 29.41 27.78 -7.00
N LEU A 452 29.55 26.69 -7.78
CA LEU A 452 30.86 26.26 -8.31
C LEU A 452 31.50 27.34 -9.17
N ILE A 453 30.74 27.95 -10.09
CA ILE A 453 31.22 29.05 -10.95
C ILE A 453 31.66 30.24 -10.09
N PHE A 454 30.85 30.65 -9.12
CA PHE A 454 31.20 31.74 -8.21
C PHE A 454 32.49 31.45 -7.42
N MET A 455 32.64 30.24 -6.85
CA MET A 455 33.82 29.84 -6.10
C MET A 455 35.09 29.89 -6.96
N ILE A 456 35.04 29.36 -8.18
CA ILE A 456 36.17 29.35 -9.10
C ILE A 456 36.51 30.76 -9.56
N ALA A 457 35.52 31.57 -9.91
CA ALA A 457 35.71 32.93 -10.39
C ALA A 457 36.30 33.86 -9.30
N TYR A 458 35.78 33.75 -8.07
CA TYR A 458 36.19 34.64 -6.98
C TYR A 458 37.49 34.18 -6.30
N TYR A 459 37.58 32.88 -5.92
CA TYR A 459 38.72 32.37 -5.14
C TYR A 459 39.84 31.73 -5.97
N LYS A 460 39.68 31.58 -7.29
CA LYS A 460 40.69 30.99 -8.22
C LYS A 460 41.12 29.58 -7.77
N ILE A 461 42.43 29.37 -7.43
CA ILE A 461 42.93 28.03 -7.03
C ILE A 461 42.24 27.50 -5.76
N PRO A 462 42.15 28.23 -4.64
CA PRO A 462 41.34 27.80 -3.50
C PRO A 462 39.89 27.49 -3.90
N GLY A 463 39.29 28.25 -4.83
CA GLY A 463 37.95 28.01 -5.36
C GLY A 463 37.83 26.73 -6.15
N ILE A 464 38.81 26.37 -6.99
CA ILE A 464 38.82 25.07 -7.72
C ILE A 464 38.90 23.91 -6.72
N ILE A 465 39.76 24.01 -5.70
CA ILE A 465 39.92 22.99 -4.67
C ILE A 465 38.62 22.83 -3.86
N ALA A 466 38.01 23.94 -3.46
CA ALA A 466 36.76 23.96 -2.74
C ALA A 466 35.59 23.36 -3.59
N SER A 467 35.56 23.71 -4.88
CA SER A 467 34.59 23.12 -5.82
C SER A 467 34.76 21.61 -5.96
N LEU A 468 35.99 21.11 -6.08
CA LEU A 468 36.26 19.68 -6.11
C LEU A 468 35.89 19.00 -4.79
N THR A 469 36.15 19.63 -3.66
CA THR A 469 35.75 19.15 -2.33
C THR A 469 34.23 19.06 -2.23
N LEU A 470 33.52 20.03 -2.78
CA LEU A 470 32.06 20.07 -2.78
C LEU A 470 31.43 18.96 -3.66
N VAL A 471 32.04 18.66 -4.81
CA VAL A 471 31.63 17.51 -5.64
C VAL A 471 31.84 16.19 -4.89
N ILE A 472 32.99 16.02 -4.24
CA ILE A 472 33.30 14.84 -3.42
C ILE A 472 32.31 14.74 -2.23
N TYR A 473 31.95 15.85 -1.62
CA TYR A 473 30.94 15.92 -0.57
C TYR A 473 29.59 15.38 -1.08
N LEU A 474 29.12 15.86 -2.24
CA LEU A 474 27.86 15.42 -2.81
C LEU A 474 27.85 13.91 -3.12
N LEU A 475 28.95 13.38 -3.67
CA LEU A 475 29.11 11.94 -3.92
C LEU A 475 29.02 11.13 -2.60
N PHE A 476 29.64 11.61 -1.52
CA PHE A 476 29.58 10.95 -0.23
C PHE A 476 28.18 10.98 0.38
N VAL A 477 27.46 12.10 0.29
CA VAL A 477 26.08 12.22 0.79
C VAL A 477 25.16 11.27 0.07
N VAL A 478 25.16 11.25 -1.26
CA VAL A 478 24.31 10.35 -2.07
C VAL A 478 24.65 8.89 -1.77
N SER A 479 25.94 8.54 -1.67
CA SER A 479 26.37 7.19 -1.34
C SER A 479 25.89 6.73 0.04
N ILE A 480 26.00 7.60 1.05
CA ILE A 480 25.55 7.27 2.41
C ILE A 480 24.04 7.14 2.49
N PHE A 481 23.28 8.00 1.80
CA PHE A 481 21.82 7.88 1.76
C PHE A 481 21.33 6.59 1.12
N LYS A 482 22.10 6.05 0.17
CA LYS A 482 21.81 4.75 -0.45
C LYS A 482 22.18 3.57 0.44
N ILE A 483 23.31 3.65 1.16
CA ILE A 483 23.79 2.60 2.06
C ILE A 483 22.93 2.55 3.33
N LEU A 484 22.66 3.70 3.94
CA LEU A 484 21.73 3.82 5.05
C LEU A 484 20.32 3.91 4.48
N PRO A 485 19.31 3.20 5.03
CA PRO A 485 17.92 3.28 4.55
C PRO A 485 17.28 4.62 4.93
N VAL A 486 17.85 5.72 4.42
CA VAL A 486 17.32 7.06 4.64
C VAL A 486 16.25 7.32 3.59
N THR A 487 15.01 7.46 4.03
CA THR A 487 13.90 7.87 3.15
C THR A 487 14.07 9.33 2.74
N LEU A 488 14.22 9.56 1.43
CA LEU A 488 14.30 10.91 0.87
C LEU A 488 12.90 11.51 0.76
N THR A 489 12.59 12.46 1.63
CA THR A 489 11.35 13.25 1.60
C THR A 489 11.58 14.56 0.86
N LEU A 490 10.49 15.27 0.48
CA LEU A 490 10.60 16.61 -0.12
C LEU A 490 11.33 17.58 0.82
N SER A 491 11.02 17.51 2.11
CA SER A 491 11.74 18.26 3.15
C SER A 491 13.19 17.84 3.30
N GLY A 492 13.49 16.52 3.15
CA GLY A 492 14.84 15.99 3.11
C GLY A 492 15.64 16.52 1.91
N ALA A 493 15.03 16.62 0.73
CA ALA A 493 15.65 17.24 -0.43
C ALA A 493 16.00 18.74 -0.18
N ALA A 494 15.10 19.48 0.47
CA ALA A 494 15.38 20.86 0.89
C ALA A 494 16.54 20.94 1.90
N ALA A 495 16.59 20.02 2.88
CA ALA A 495 17.69 19.93 3.84
C ALA A 495 19.03 19.57 3.16
N LEU A 496 19.01 18.73 2.11
CA LEU A 496 20.19 18.41 1.31
C LEU A 496 20.74 19.67 0.63
N ILE A 497 19.89 20.45 -0.02
CA ILE A 497 20.29 21.72 -0.66
C ILE A 497 20.87 22.70 0.37
N LEU A 498 20.23 22.80 1.54
CA LEU A 498 20.71 23.63 2.64
C LEU A 498 22.09 23.16 3.14
N SER A 499 22.32 21.86 3.26
CA SER A 499 23.59 21.30 3.72
C SER A 499 24.75 21.55 2.74
N ILE A 500 24.47 21.65 1.44
CA ILE A 500 25.44 22.13 0.43
C ILE A 500 25.89 23.55 0.77
N GLY A 501 24.97 24.43 1.18
CA GLY A 501 25.30 25.79 1.63
C GLY A 501 26.28 25.80 2.80
N PHE A 502 26.05 24.96 3.82
CA PHE A 502 26.99 24.81 4.95
C PHE A 502 28.39 24.27 4.53
N ALA A 503 28.40 23.33 3.57
CA ALA A 503 29.65 22.81 3.03
C ALA A 503 30.45 23.91 2.27
N VAL A 504 29.74 24.75 1.53
CA VAL A 504 30.37 25.92 0.84
C VAL A 504 30.93 26.91 1.84
N ASP A 505 30.15 27.29 2.87
CA ASP A 505 30.55 28.24 3.89
C ASP A 505 31.83 27.79 4.61
N ALA A 506 31.94 26.54 5.01
CA ALA A 506 33.13 25.97 5.62
C ALA A 506 34.37 26.09 4.69
N ASN A 507 34.22 25.84 3.39
CA ASN A 507 35.30 25.95 2.42
C ASN A 507 35.70 27.42 2.16
N ILE A 508 34.74 28.35 2.16
CA ILE A 508 34.95 29.78 2.06
C ILE A 508 35.76 30.26 3.28
N LEU A 509 35.35 29.88 4.48
CA LEU A 509 36.01 30.27 5.72
C LEU A 509 37.47 29.82 5.74
N ILE A 510 37.76 28.58 5.33
CA ILE A 510 39.15 28.08 5.20
C ILE A 510 39.93 28.93 4.19
N SER A 511 39.36 29.22 3.03
CA SER A 511 40.01 30.01 1.97
C SER A 511 40.30 31.43 2.42
N GLU A 512 39.38 32.08 3.13
CA GLU A 512 39.61 33.44 3.67
C GLU A 512 40.69 33.45 4.77
N ARG A 513 40.73 32.44 5.66
CA ARG A 513 41.81 32.34 6.67
C ARG A 513 43.19 32.11 6.03
N ILE A 514 43.27 31.26 5.01
CA ILE A 514 44.53 31.08 4.26
C ILE A 514 44.99 32.40 3.61
N LYS A 515 44.06 33.14 3.02
CA LYS A 515 44.30 34.44 2.40
C LYS A 515 44.77 35.48 3.44
N GLU A 516 44.13 35.56 4.61
CA GLU A 516 44.54 36.45 5.71
C GLU A 516 46.01 36.19 6.10
N GLU A 517 46.41 34.93 6.24
CA GLU A 517 47.78 34.55 6.61
C GLU A 517 48.81 34.84 5.49
N LEU A 518 48.41 34.71 4.22
CA LEU A 518 49.23 35.09 3.08
C LEU A 518 49.47 36.61 3.03
N LEU A 519 48.41 37.41 3.27
CA LEU A 519 48.48 38.86 3.32
C LEU A 519 49.30 39.36 4.52
N ALA A 520 49.40 38.58 5.61
CA ALA A 520 50.28 38.84 6.75
C ALA A 520 51.76 38.51 6.47
N GLY A 521 52.10 38.11 5.23
CA GLY A 521 53.51 37.89 4.79
C GLY A 521 54.04 36.48 5.10
N ARG A 522 53.21 35.53 5.50
CA ARG A 522 53.62 34.14 5.70
C ARG A 522 53.82 33.41 4.37
N ASN A 523 54.71 32.44 4.34
CA ASN A 523 54.87 31.59 3.17
C ASN A 523 53.62 30.69 2.98
N LEU A 524 53.37 30.24 1.74
CA LEU A 524 52.16 29.53 1.36
C LEU A 524 51.87 28.27 2.22
N LEU A 525 52.88 27.44 2.49
CA LEU A 525 52.71 26.21 3.27
C LEU A 525 52.34 26.48 4.74
N ASN A 526 52.92 27.52 5.33
CA ASN A 526 52.57 27.94 6.69
C ASN A 526 51.19 28.59 6.73
N SER A 527 50.87 29.43 5.73
CA SER A 527 49.54 30.06 5.62
C SER A 527 48.43 29.03 5.50
N ILE A 528 48.62 27.95 4.74
CA ILE A 528 47.69 26.84 4.65
C ILE A 528 47.52 26.18 6.02
N THR A 529 48.62 25.82 6.70
CA THR A 529 48.55 25.10 7.97
C THR A 529 47.83 25.94 9.04
N VAL A 530 48.25 27.18 9.21
CA VAL A 530 47.67 28.09 10.21
C VAL A 530 46.25 28.50 9.83
N GLY A 531 45.95 28.68 8.54
CA GLY A 531 44.58 28.97 8.05
C GLY A 531 43.59 27.89 8.40
N PHE A 532 43.93 26.59 8.19
CA PHE A 532 43.12 25.48 8.61
C PHE A 532 42.91 25.43 10.13
N ASP A 533 43.98 25.58 10.90
CA ASP A 533 43.94 25.50 12.36
C ASP A 533 43.12 26.66 12.97
N ARG A 534 43.14 27.86 12.35
CA ARG A 534 42.29 29.00 12.76
C ARG A 534 40.85 28.90 12.30
N ALA A 535 40.58 28.28 11.15
CA ALA A 535 39.21 28.07 10.65
C ALA A 535 38.44 27.00 11.43
N TRP A 536 39.13 25.96 11.89
CA TRP A 536 38.52 24.79 12.51
C TRP A 536 37.59 25.09 13.69
N PRO A 537 37.97 25.91 14.71
CA PRO A 537 37.06 26.19 15.83
C PRO A 537 35.74 26.81 15.38
N SER A 538 35.77 27.77 14.44
CA SER A 538 34.57 28.43 13.94
C SER A 538 33.66 27.46 13.15
N ILE A 539 34.26 26.61 12.29
CA ILE A 539 33.52 25.59 11.53
C ILE A 539 32.90 24.59 12.50
N ARG A 540 33.66 24.08 13.46
CA ARG A 540 33.19 23.12 14.45
C ARG A 540 32.00 23.68 15.26
N ASP A 541 32.18 24.88 15.82
CA ASP A 541 31.20 25.46 16.75
C ASP A 541 29.89 25.82 16.03
N GLY A 542 29.95 26.37 14.81
CA GLY A 542 28.77 26.65 13.98
C GLY A 542 28.02 25.39 13.57
N ASN A 543 28.74 24.37 13.08
CA ASN A 543 28.13 23.12 12.66
C ASN A 543 27.59 22.29 13.85
N PHE A 544 28.25 22.37 15.03
CA PHE A 544 27.79 21.70 16.25
C PHE A 544 26.43 22.25 16.69
N SER A 545 26.19 23.57 16.61
CA SER A 545 24.88 24.17 16.85
C SER A 545 23.82 23.62 15.91
N THR A 546 24.17 23.46 14.62
CA THR A 546 23.23 22.89 13.63
C THR A 546 22.93 21.40 13.90
N ILE A 547 23.92 20.62 14.31
CA ILE A 547 23.73 19.22 14.72
C ILE A 547 22.80 19.12 15.93
N ILE A 548 22.97 19.97 16.95
CA ILE A 548 22.06 20.03 18.10
C ILE A 548 20.63 20.32 17.62
N THR A 549 20.47 21.30 16.74
CA THR A 549 19.15 21.62 16.14
C THR A 549 18.56 20.42 15.41
N ALA A 550 19.36 19.70 14.62
CA ALA A 550 18.92 18.51 13.91
C ALA A 550 18.48 17.40 14.88
N VAL A 551 19.22 17.18 15.98
CA VAL A 551 18.84 16.20 17.03
C VAL A 551 17.51 16.57 17.70
N VAL A 552 17.33 17.85 18.05
CA VAL A 552 16.07 18.33 18.64
C VAL A 552 14.91 18.16 17.67
N LEU A 553 15.08 18.52 16.40
CA LEU A 553 14.04 18.35 15.37
C LEU A 553 13.72 16.88 15.12
N TYR A 554 14.73 16.01 15.11
CA TYR A 554 14.52 14.56 14.98
C TYR A 554 13.73 14.00 16.15
N TRP A 555 14.12 14.35 17.39
CA TRP A 555 13.40 13.95 18.59
C TRP A 555 11.96 14.45 18.57
N PHE A 556 11.74 15.71 18.23
CA PHE A 556 10.40 16.27 18.12
C PHE A 556 9.57 15.53 17.03
N GLY A 557 10.14 15.33 15.84
CA GLY A 557 9.48 14.61 14.75
C GLY A 557 9.11 13.17 15.13
N SER A 558 9.95 12.47 15.90
CA SER A 558 9.67 11.10 16.35
C SER A 558 8.56 11.03 17.41
N ASN A 559 8.40 12.05 18.24
CA ASN A 559 7.37 12.05 19.29
C ASN A 559 6.00 12.58 18.80
N PHE A 560 5.99 13.49 17.81
CA PHE A 560 4.78 14.16 17.32
C PHE A 560 4.31 13.68 15.94
N SER A 561 4.77 12.52 15.49
CA SER A 561 4.31 11.84 14.26
C SER A 561 4.50 12.64 12.97
N THR A 562 5.54 13.48 12.89
CA THR A 562 5.85 14.29 11.71
C THR A 562 7.04 13.73 10.93
N SER A 563 6.76 12.78 10.01
CA SER A 563 7.79 12.18 9.12
C SER A 563 8.55 13.23 8.30
N VAL A 564 7.89 14.34 7.96
CA VAL A 564 8.49 15.50 7.27
C VAL A 564 9.63 16.09 8.09
N MET A 565 9.44 16.29 9.42
CA MET A 565 10.47 16.83 10.31
C MET A 565 11.59 15.82 10.54
N GLN A 566 11.28 14.52 10.67
CA GLN A 566 12.30 13.47 10.81
C GLN A 566 13.21 13.40 9.58
N GLY A 567 12.62 13.37 8.37
CA GLY A 567 13.38 13.34 7.12
C GLY A 567 14.27 14.56 6.95
N PHE A 568 13.75 15.77 7.25
CA PHE A 568 14.54 17.01 7.25
C PHE A 568 15.71 16.93 8.23
N ALA A 569 15.44 16.58 9.48
CA ALA A 569 16.43 16.57 10.55
C ALA A 569 17.55 15.55 10.31
N LEU A 570 17.19 14.34 9.88
CA LEU A 570 18.16 13.29 9.58
C LEU A 570 19.07 13.69 8.40
N THR A 571 18.47 14.19 7.32
CA THR A 571 19.23 14.65 6.14
C THR A 571 20.13 15.81 6.47
N LEU A 572 19.64 16.80 7.22
CA LEU A 572 20.42 17.96 7.65
C LEU A 572 21.59 17.52 8.55
N GLY A 573 21.32 16.69 9.56
CA GLY A 573 22.34 16.23 10.51
C GLY A 573 23.48 15.46 9.82
N LEU A 574 23.11 14.48 8.96
CA LEU A 574 24.10 13.73 8.17
C LEU A 574 24.85 14.62 7.19
N GLY A 575 24.16 15.53 6.49
CA GLY A 575 24.76 16.46 5.56
C GLY A 575 25.79 17.37 6.23
N VAL A 576 25.44 17.95 7.38
CA VAL A 576 26.35 18.84 8.13
C VAL A 576 27.56 18.06 8.70
N LEU A 577 27.36 16.85 9.22
CA LEU A 577 28.43 16.01 9.70
C LEU A 577 29.43 15.66 8.58
N LEU A 578 28.92 15.29 7.42
CA LEU A 578 29.74 15.00 6.24
C LEU A 578 30.44 16.26 5.70
N SER A 579 29.77 17.41 5.72
CA SER A 579 30.37 18.68 5.30
C SER A 579 31.57 19.05 6.17
N MET A 580 31.48 18.85 7.49
CA MET A 580 32.61 19.04 8.40
C MET A 580 33.82 18.15 8.06
N ILE A 581 33.55 16.86 7.82
CA ILE A 581 34.60 15.90 7.49
C ILE A 581 35.23 16.25 6.14
N THR A 582 34.42 16.50 5.12
CA THR A 582 34.95 16.77 3.78
C THR A 582 35.65 18.12 3.67
N SER A 583 35.07 19.18 4.19
CA SER A 583 35.70 20.51 4.13
C SER A 583 37.02 20.58 4.93
N PHE A 584 37.15 19.80 6.01
CA PHE A 584 38.41 19.81 6.77
C PHE A 584 39.40 18.76 6.26
N GLN A 585 39.00 17.49 6.11
CA GLN A 585 39.95 16.41 5.74
C GLN A 585 40.23 16.38 4.23
N VAL A 586 39.21 16.38 3.40
CA VAL A 586 39.35 16.25 1.94
C VAL A 586 39.98 17.51 1.38
N ASN A 587 39.51 18.69 1.76
CA ASN A 587 40.07 19.96 1.32
C ASN A 587 41.55 20.08 1.73
N ARG A 588 41.90 19.70 2.97
CA ARG A 588 43.32 19.70 3.44
C ARG A 588 44.20 18.77 2.62
N ILE A 589 43.72 17.61 2.21
CA ILE A 589 44.45 16.67 1.34
C ILE A 589 44.65 17.28 -0.04
N LEU A 590 43.58 17.81 -0.65
CA LEU A 590 43.60 18.39 -1.99
C LEU A 590 44.50 19.63 -2.07
N VAL A 591 44.38 20.55 -1.11
CA VAL A 591 45.27 21.76 -1.03
C VAL A 591 46.74 21.34 -0.94
N ARG A 592 47.06 20.36 -0.10
CA ARG A 592 48.45 19.88 0.04
C ARG A 592 48.95 19.15 -1.22
N LEU A 593 48.10 18.48 -1.94
CA LEU A 593 48.44 17.76 -3.17
C LEU A 593 48.78 18.76 -4.28
N ILE A 594 47.96 19.79 -4.45
CA ILE A 594 48.15 20.82 -5.47
C ILE A 594 49.38 21.69 -5.15
N THR A 595 49.58 22.04 -3.88
CA THR A 595 50.76 22.84 -3.48
C THR A 595 52.06 22.06 -3.53
N SER A 596 52.03 20.74 -3.59
CA SER A 596 53.25 19.91 -3.79
C SER A 596 53.65 19.77 -5.25
N SER A 597 52.82 20.18 -6.20
CA SER A 597 53.17 20.22 -7.63
C SER A 597 53.81 21.56 -7.99
N ASN A 598 54.82 21.56 -8.87
CA ASN A 598 55.55 22.77 -9.32
C ASN A 598 54.68 23.84 -10.02
N LEU A 599 53.37 23.58 -10.14
CA LEU A 599 52.39 24.47 -10.74
C LEU A 599 52.05 25.71 -9.89
N VAL A 600 52.48 25.78 -8.62
CA VAL A 600 52.02 26.81 -7.65
C VAL A 600 53.17 27.58 -7.03
N GLU A 601 54.20 27.98 -7.80
CA GLU A 601 55.19 28.96 -7.33
C GLU A 601 54.64 30.39 -7.19
N GLN A 602 53.44 30.68 -7.75
CA GLN A 602 52.82 32.00 -7.72
C GLN A 602 51.78 32.14 -6.62
N SER A 603 52.18 32.68 -5.46
CA SER A 603 51.29 33.04 -4.34
C SER A 603 50.13 33.96 -4.75
N ASN A 604 50.27 34.69 -5.83
CA ASN A 604 49.25 35.59 -6.40
C ASN A 604 47.97 34.86 -6.88
N LEU A 605 48.01 33.54 -7.14
CA LEU A 605 46.83 32.74 -7.54
C LEU A 605 45.94 32.34 -6.35
N PHE A 606 46.43 32.51 -5.12
CA PHE A 606 45.68 32.31 -3.88
C PHE A 606 45.02 33.59 -3.37
N ILE A 607 45.22 34.74 -4.02
CA ILE A 607 44.65 36.03 -3.62
C ILE A 607 43.56 36.43 -4.62
N PRO A 608 42.32 36.74 -4.19
CA PRO A 608 41.27 37.22 -5.06
C PRO A 608 41.59 38.55 -5.77
N ILE A 609 40.90 38.77 -6.90
CA ILE A 609 41.18 39.89 -7.84
C ILE A 609 41.01 41.29 -7.19
N SER A 610 40.16 41.42 -6.18
CA SER A 610 39.74 42.71 -5.59
C SER A 610 40.82 43.50 -4.84
N LYS A 611 42.01 42.92 -4.50
CA LYS A 611 43.06 43.63 -3.78
C LYS A 611 44.38 43.82 -4.56
N ARG A 612 44.41 43.43 -5.83
CA ARG A 612 45.61 43.53 -6.65
C ARG A 612 45.99 44.98 -7.03
N ASN A 613 45.01 45.90 -7.01
CA ASN A 613 45.21 47.29 -7.43
C ASN A 613 45.64 48.27 -6.32
N LYS A 614 45.89 47.82 -5.08
CA LYS A 614 46.33 48.73 -3.98
C LYS A 614 47.80 48.59 -3.54
N SER A 615 48.56 47.67 -4.11
CA SER A 615 50.00 47.51 -3.75
C SER A 615 50.97 47.89 -4.86
N GLY A 616 50.49 48.62 -5.89
CA GLY A 616 51.34 49.07 -7.01
C GLY A 616 51.70 50.56 -7.07
N ASP A 617 51.23 51.32 -6.08
CA ASP A 617 51.65 52.76 -5.96
C ASP A 617 52.16 53.03 -4.53
N ASN A 618 53.48 52.79 -4.33
CA ASN A 618 54.35 53.52 -3.45
C ASN A 618 55.77 53.16 -3.81
#